data_fdcd9e6ddbe29737df10cba4365b7d74
#
_entry.id   fdcd9e6ddbe29737df10cba4365b7d74
#
_cell.length_a   1.000
_cell.length_b   1.000
_cell.length_c   1.000
_cell.angle_alpha   90.00
_cell.angle_beta   90.00
_cell.angle_gamma   90.00
#
_symmetry.space_group_name_H-M   'P 1'
#
loop_
_entity.id
_entity.type
_entity.pdbx_description
1 polymer ?
#
loop_
_entity_poly.entity_id
_entity_poly.type
_entity_poly.pdbx_seq_one_letter_code
_entity_poly.pdbx_strand_id
1 'polypeptide(L)'
;MHSDKIDKFLKNKKIANQSGGQDRIAKQHEKGKLTARERIFLLLDEGSFVEIDALATHHYHEYDMQKKKFYGDGVVGGYGTINGRQSYVFAYDFTILGGTLSKMGAKKITKLMDHAVRNGCPIIGIMDSGGARIQEGIQSLDGFGDIFYHNQLASGVIPQITASIGPSAGGAVY
;
A
#
# COMPACT_ATOMS: atom_id res chain seq x y z
N MET A 1 24.80 -21.09 -6.19
CA MET A 1 23.41 -21.43 -5.80
C MET A 1 22.80 -20.50 -4.74
N HIS A 2 23.53 -20.01 -3.71
CA HIS A 2 22.99 -18.99 -2.77
C HIS A 2 23.05 -17.59 -3.37
N SER A 3 24.10 -17.22 -4.11
CA SER A 3 24.26 -15.93 -4.81
C SER A 3 23.07 -15.63 -5.73
N ASP A 4 22.69 -16.58 -6.59
CA ASP A 4 21.65 -16.37 -7.60
C ASP A 4 20.27 -16.04 -7.00
N LYS A 5 19.95 -16.61 -5.82
CA LYS A 5 18.69 -16.31 -5.11
C LYS A 5 18.70 -14.92 -4.51
N ILE A 6 19.82 -14.50 -3.97
CA ILE A 6 20.00 -13.15 -3.41
C ILE A 6 19.93 -12.13 -4.54
N ASP A 7 20.62 -12.36 -5.64
CA ASP A 7 20.61 -11.47 -6.80
C ASP A 7 19.20 -11.32 -7.39
N LYS A 8 18.46 -12.43 -7.49
CA LYS A 8 17.06 -12.43 -7.92
C LYS A 8 16.18 -11.63 -6.95
N PHE A 9 16.37 -11.81 -5.64
CA PHE A 9 15.63 -11.04 -4.62
C PHE A 9 15.91 -9.54 -4.73
N LEU A 10 17.18 -9.15 -4.83
CA LEU A 10 17.59 -7.75 -4.97
C LEU A 10 17.04 -7.12 -6.27
N LYS A 11 17.07 -7.87 -7.37
CA LYS A 11 16.45 -7.45 -8.64
C LYS A 11 14.95 -7.20 -8.48
N ASN A 12 14.23 -8.15 -7.85
CA ASN A 12 12.78 -8.01 -7.64
C ASN A 12 12.46 -6.83 -6.71
N LYS A 13 13.28 -6.59 -5.67
CA LYS A 13 13.13 -5.43 -4.79
C LYS A 13 13.34 -4.11 -5.54
N LYS A 14 14.31 -4.04 -6.45
CA LYS A 14 14.48 -2.86 -7.33
C LYS A 14 13.26 -2.63 -8.21
N ILE A 15 12.67 -3.69 -8.78
CA ILE A 15 11.44 -3.60 -9.59
C ILE A 15 10.26 -3.11 -8.73
N ALA A 16 10.10 -3.64 -7.52
CA ALA A 16 9.05 -3.20 -6.59
C ALA A 16 9.14 -1.70 -6.27
N ASN A 17 10.36 -1.16 -6.15
CA ASN A 17 10.58 0.27 -5.92
C ASN A 17 10.20 1.16 -7.12
N GLN A 18 10.05 0.59 -8.32
CA GLN A 18 9.64 1.33 -9.52
C GLN A 18 8.12 1.50 -9.64
N SER A 19 7.34 1.01 -8.68
CA SER A 19 5.88 1.16 -8.65
C SER A 19 5.22 0.74 -9.98
N GLY A 20 4.41 1.58 -10.60
CA GLY A 20 3.78 1.34 -11.89
C GLY A 20 4.69 1.56 -13.11
N GLY A 21 5.97 1.93 -12.90
CA GLY A 21 6.96 2.23 -13.94
C GLY A 21 7.12 3.72 -14.21
N GLN A 22 8.26 4.08 -14.82
CA GLN A 22 8.71 5.47 -14.99
C GLN A 22 7.68 6.36 -15.71
N ASP A 23 7.04 5.86 -16.76
CA ASP A 23 6.05 6.64 -17.52
C ASP A 23 4.84 7.05 -16.66
N ARG A 24 4.39 6.16 -15.77
CA ARG A 24 3.26 6.44 -14.88
C ARG A 24 3.67 7.34 -13.73
N ILE A 25 4.89 7.20 -13.24
CA ILE A 25 5.48 8.11 -12.24
C ILE A 25 5.59 9.51 -12.83
N ALA A 26 6.13 9.67 -14.05
CA ALA A 26 6.23 10.95 -14.74
C ALA A 26 4.85 11.62 -14.89
N LYS A 27 3.83 10.87 -15.32
CA LYS A 27 2.44 11.38 -15.40
C LYS A 27 1.85 11.79 -14.05
N GLN A 28 2.28 11.18 -12.95
CA GLN A 28 1.89 11.58 -11.60
C GLN A 28 2.54 12.91 -11.22
N HIS A 29 3.84 13.06 -11.51
CA HIS A 29 4.60 14.29 -11.26
C HIS A 29 4.13 15.46 -12.15
N GLU A 30 3.79 15.23 -13.41
CA GLU A 30 3.20 16.25 -14.30
C GLU A 30 1.93 16.88 -13.74
N LYS A 31 1.18 16.12 -12.92
CA LYS A 31 -0.01 16.60 -12.19
C LYS A 31 0.31 17.28 -10.88
N GLY A 32 1.59 17.50 -10.54
CA GLY A 32 2.04 18.05 -9.28
C GLY A 32 1.86 17.10 -8.08
N LYS A 33 1.71 15.79 -8.32
CA LYS A 33 1.49 14.79 -7.29
C LYS A 33 2.73 13.93 -7.04
N LEU A 34 2.99 13.63 -5.79
CA LEU A 34 4.00 12.66 -5.37
C LEU A 34 3.46 11.22 -5.54
N THR A 35 4.37 10.27 -5.72
CA THR A 35 4.07 8.83 -5.65
C THR A 35 3.79 8.40 -4.21
N ALA A 36 3.18 7.22 -4.02
CA ALA A 36 2.93 6.65 -2.69
C ALA A 36 4.21 6.56 -1.85
N ARG A 37 5.31 6.12 -2.44
CA ARG A 37 6.60 5.96 -1.76
C ARG A 37 7.21 7.30 -1.35
N GLU A 38 7.18 8.29 -2.23
CA GLU A 38 7.66 9.65 -1.92
C GLU A 38 6.88 10.28 -0.77
N ARG A 39 5.56 10.08 -0.72
CA ARG A 39 4.69 10.55 0.36
C ARG A 39 5.05 9.92 1.71
N ILE A 40 5.33 8.62 1.72
CA ILE A 40 5.78 7.91 2.92
C ILE A 40 7.15 8.45 3.38
N PHE A 41 8.09 8.64 2.46
CA PHE A 41 9.41 9.19 2.80
C PHE A 41 9.36 10.64 3.29
N LEU A 42 8.39 11.43 2.80
CA LEU A 42 8.18 12.80 3.28
C LEU A 42 7.55 12.83 4.69
N LEU A 43 6.76 11.82 5.04
CA LEU A 43 6.07 11.72 6.34
C LEU A 43 6.98 11.20 7.44
N LEU A 44 7.82 10.20 7.14
CA LEU A 44 8.63 9.50 8.12
C LEU A 44 10.03 10.13 8.25
N ASP A 45 10.64 9.92 9.41
CA ASP A 45 12.03 10.29 9.64
C ASP A 45 12.94 9.61 8.62
N GLU A 46 13.97 10.33 8.15
CA GLU A 46 14.88 9.84 7.12
C GLU A 46 15.51 8.50 7.50
N GLY A 47 15.46 7.55 6.56
CA GLY A 47 16.04 6.20 6.72
C GLY A 47 15.28 5.27 7.66
N SER A 48 14.18 5.72 8.30
CA SER A 48 13.43 4.90 9.27
C SER A 48 12.47 3.89 8.63
N PHE A 49 12.09 4.06 7.36
CA PHE A 49 11.05 3.26 6.73
C PHE A 49 11.47 1.80 6.47
N VAL A 50 10.73 0.88 7.03
CA VAL A 50 10.84 -0.58 6.77
C VAL A 50 9.56 -1.04 6.09
N GLU A 51 9.66 -1.37 4.80
CA GLU A 51 8.52 -1.84 4.01
C GLU A 51 8.20 -3.31 4.30
N ILE A 52 6.91 -3.61 4.42
CA ILE A 52 6.38 -4.96 4.62
C ILE A 52 5.67 -5.42 3.34
N ASP A 53 5.86 -6.70 2.97
CA ASP A 53 5.25 -7.35 1.82
C ASP A 53 5.46 -6.60 0.48
N ALA A 54 6.63 -6.01 0.28
CA ALA A 54 7.00 -5.28 -0.94
C ALA A 54 6.86 -6.12 -2.23
N LEU A 55 7.03 -7.44 -2.14
CA LEU A 55 6.97 -8.36 -3.29
C LEU A 55 5.62 -9.08 -3.43
N ALA A 56 4.62 -8.77 -2.59
CA ALA A 56 3.29 -9.34 -2.72
C ALA A 56 2.65 -8.95 -4.06
N THR A 57 1.92 -9.89 -4.66
CA THR A 57 1.14 -9.66 -5.89
C THR A 57 -0.22 -10.33 -5.76
N HIS A 58 -1.22 -9.84 -6.49
CA HIS A 58 -2.53 -10.50 -6.54
C HIS A 58 -2.43 -11.91 -7.14
N HIS A 59 -3.42 -12.74 -6.84
CA HIS A 59 -3.55 -14.10 -7.38
C HIS A 59 -4.68 -14.24 -8.41
N TYR A 60 -5.26 -13.12 -8.85
CA TYR A 60 -6.38 -13.12 -9.78
C TYR A 60 -5.90 -13.36 -11.22
N HIS A 61 -6.64 -14.20 -11.98
CA HIS A 61 -6.22 -14.67 -13.31
C HIS A 61 -7.17 -14.26 -14.44
N GLU A 62 -8.40 -13.84 -14.14
CA GLU A 62 -9.35 -13.39 -15.14
C GLU A 62 -9.05 -11.99 -15.64
N TYR A 63 -9.67 -11.57 -16.73
CA TYR A 63 -9.52 -10.24 -17.36
C TYR A 63 -8.06 -9.85 -17.64
N ASP A 64 -7.24 -10.83 -18.06
CA ASP A 64 -5.80 -10.63 -18.33
C ASP A 64 -4.97 -10.13 -17.12
N MET A 65 -5.49 -10.28 -15.90
CA MET A 65 -4.79 -9.84 -14.70
C MET A 65 -3.50 -10.62 -14.45
N GLN A 66 -3.40 -11.87 -14.89
CA GLN A 66 -2.17 -12.66 -14.82
C GLN A 66 -0.99 -11.97 -15.52
N LYS A 67 -1.24 -11.10 -16.51
CA LYS A 67 -0.23 -10.30 -17.24
C LYS A 67 0.06 -8.95 -16.55
N LYS A 68 -0.75 -8.53 -15.57
CA LYS A 68 -0.69 -7.23 -14.91
C LYS A 68 -0.26 -7.35 -13.44
N LYS A 69 0.76 -8.16 -13.19
CA LYS A 69 1.30 -8.36 -11.84
C LYS A 69 2.32 -7.28 -11.51
N PHE A 70 1.98 -6.43 -10.56
CA PHE A 70 2.87 -5.43 -10.00
C PHE A 70 3.25 -5.83 -8.57
N TYR A 71 4.53 -5.72 -8.22
CA TYR A 71 4.96 -5.90 -6.83
C TYR A 71 4.34 -4.82 -5.93
N GLY A 72 3.99 -5.21 -4.72
CA GLY A 72 3.28 -4.35 -3.78
C GLY A 72 1.78 -4.22 -4.04
N ASP A 73 1.33 -4.63 -5.23
CA ASP A 73 -0.08 -4.72 -5.65
C ASP A 73 -0.93 -3.45 -5.40
N GLY A 74 -0.31 -2.27 -5.62
CA GLY A 74 -0.98 -0.98 -5.48
C GLY A 74 -1.03 -0.43 -4.04
N VAL A 75 -0.40 -1.09 -3.09
CA VAL A 75 -0.24 -0.59 -1.72
C VAL A 75 1.21 -0.65 -1.30
N VAL A 76 1.78 0.48 -0.95
CA VAL A 76 3.08 0.59 -0.26
C VAL A 76 2.81 0.74 1.22
N GLY A 77 3.39 -0.10 2.06
CA GLY A 77 3.14 0.00 3.50
C GLY A 77 4.21 -0.66 4.36
N GLY A 78 4.30 -0.21 5.59
CA GLY A 78 5.31 -0.65 6.54
C GLY A 78 5.26 0.15 7.83
N TYR A 79 6.40 0.31 8.46
CA TYR A 79 6.55 1.13 9.66
C TYR A 79 7.82 1.97 9.59
N GLY A 80 7.86 3.00 10.39
CA GLY A 80 8.99 3.91 10.56
C GLY A 80 8.78 4.79 11.77
N THR A 81 9.52 5.88 11.87
CA THR A 81 9.34 6.83 12.97
C THR A 81 8.88 8.19 12.43
N ILE A 82 8.16 8.94 13.27
CA ILE A 82 7.81 10.34 13.08
C ILE A 82 8.25 11.07 14.35
N ASN A 83 9.26 11.95 14.23
CA ASN A 83 9.90 12.60 15.39
C ASN A 83 10.33 11.57 16.45
N GLY A 84 10.93 10.47 16.02
CA GLY A 84 11.42 9.37 16.86
C GLY A 84 10.32 8.42 17.39
N ARG A 85 9.03 8.66 17.11
CA ARG A 85 7.93 7.80 17.57
C ARG A 85 7.55 6.80 16.48
N GLN A 86 7.52 5.52 16.83
CA GLN A 86 7.13 4.47 15.90
C GLN A 86 5.68 4.65 15.43
N SER A 87 5.49 4.53 14.12
CA SER A 87 4.20 4.63 13.45
C SER A 87 4.11 3.62 12.32
N TYR A 88 2.92 3.08 12.08
CA TYR A 88 2.62 2.28 10.90
C TYR A 88 2.00 3.17 9.83
N VAL A 89 2.36 2.92 8.57
CA VAL A 89 1.89 3.72 7.44
C VAL A 89 1.57 2.84 6.25
N PHE A 90 0.51 3.17 5.53
CA PHE A 90 0.27 2.65 4.18
C PHE A 90 -0.17 3.77 3.24
N ALA A 91 0.12 3.60 1.96
CA ALA A 91 -0.27 4.53 0.91
C ALA A 91 -0.75 3.76 -0.33
N TYR A 92 -1.86 4.19 -0.90
CA TYR A 92 -2.30 3.70 -2.20
C TYR A 92 -1.42 4.26 -3.31
N ASP A 93 -0.91 3.39 -4.17
CA ASP A 93 -0.08 3.77 -5.31
C ASP A 93 -0.93 3.96 -6.56
N PHE A 94 -1.29 5.19 -6.87
CA PHE A 94 -2.11 5.52 -8.03
C PHE A 94 -1.45 5.14 -9.35
N THR A 95 -0.13 4.95 -9.39
CA THR A 95 0.60 4.52 -10.60
C THR A 95 0.33 3.04 -10.94
N ILE A 96 -0.17 2.26 -9.96
CA ILE A 96 -0.54 0.86 -10.14
C ILE A 96 -2.07 0.74 -10.21
N LEU A 97 -2.60 0.54 -11.41
CA LEU A 97 -4.04 0.33 -11.66
C LEU A 97 -4.93 1.40 -10.99
N GLY A 98 -4.49 2.68 -10.98
CA GLY A 98 -5.23 3.78 -10.36
C GLY A 98 -5.35 3.68 -8.83
N GLY A 99 -4.42 3.02 -8.16
CA GLY A 99 -4.46 2.81 -6.72
C GLY A 99 -5.63 1.95 -6.24
N THR A 100 -6.27 1.20 -7.15
CA THR A 100 -7.45 0.39 -6.78
C THR A 100 -7.08 -0.74 -5.84
N LEU A 101 -7.90 -0.93 -4.80
CA LEU A 101 -7.70 -1.96 -3.79
C LEU A 101 -7.99 -3.35 -4.35
N SER A 102 -7.03 -4.25 -4.21
CA SER A 102 -7.14 -5.67 -4.42
C SER A 102 -7.37 -6.40 -3.09
N LYS A 103 -7.76 -7.67 -3.14
CA LYS A 103 -7.76 -8.53 -1.94
C LYS A 103 -6.38 -8.64 -1.29
N MET A 104 -5.30 -8.66 -2.11
CA MET A 104 -3.93 -8.69 -1.59
C MET A 104 -3.54 -7.36 -0.94
N GLY A 105 -3.89 -6.23 -1.54
CA GLY A 105 -3.69 -4.91 -0.95
C GLY A 105 -4.41 -4.78 0.40
N ALA A 106 -5.64 -5.27 0.49
CA ALA A 106 -6.39 -5.30 1.76
C ALA A 106 -5.67 -6.13 2.83
N LYS A 107 -5.18 -7.34 2.49
CA LYS A 107 -4.40 -8.17 3.42
C LYS A 107 -3.12 -7.48 3.92
N LYS A 108 -2.48 -6.69 3.08
CA LYS A 108 -1.32 -5.89 3.52
C LYS A 108 -1.72 -4.84 4.54
N ILE A 109 -2.82 -4.10 4.26
CA ILE A 109 -3.32 -3.05 5.16
C ILE A 109 -3.75 -3.65 6.50
N THR A 110 -4.57 -4.69 6.50
CA THR A 110 -5.05 -5.32 7.74
C THR A 110 -3.92 -5.92 8.57
N LYS A 111 -2.90 -6.50 7.92
CA LYS A 111 -1.68 -6.95 8.60
C LYS A 111 -0.96 -5.80 9.31
N LEU A 112 -0.83 -4.63 8.65
CA LEU A 112 -0.22 -3.46 9.29
C LEU A 112 -1.06 -2.94 10.46
N MET A 113 -2.40 -2.96 10.34
CA MET A 113 -3.32 -2.61 11.43
C MET A 113 -3.15 -3.54 12.63
N ASP A 114 -3.05 -4.85 12.41
CA ASP A 114 -2.78 -5.82 13.47
C ASP A 114 -1.45 -5.55 14.18
N HIS A 115 -0.40 -5.25 13.41
CA HIS A 115 0.89 -4.89 14.00
C HIS A 115 0.81 -3.58 14.77
N ALA A 116 0.12 -2.58 14.26
CA ALA A 116 -0.07 -1.29 14.93
C ALA A 116 -0.80 -1.47 16.28
N VAL A 117 -1.90 -2.22 16.29
CA VAL A 117 -2.65 -2.53 17.52
C VAL A 117 -1.78 -3.28 18.54
N ARG A 118 -1.08 -4.35 18.11
CA ARG A 118 -0.21 -5.14 19.00
C ARG A 118 0.92 -4.33 19.62
N ASN A 119 1.42 -3.33 18.90
CA ASN A 119 2.53 -2.49 19.37
C ASN A 119 2.06 -1.17 20.00
N GLY A 120 0.75 -0.91 20.06
CA GLY A 120 0.20 0.33 20.59
C GLY A 120 0.64 1.58 19.81
N CYS A 121 0.87 1.43 18.50
CA CYS A 121 1.37 2.50 17.63
C CYS A 121 0.26 3.05 16.75
N PRO A 122 0.30 4.34 16.36
CA PRO A 122 -0.63 4.89 15.40
C PRO A 122 -0.48 4.24 14.03
N ILE A 123 -1.60 4.17 13.27
CA ILE A 123 -1.61 3.82 11.85
C ILE A 123 -2.07 5.00 11.01
N ILE A 124 -1.35 5.27 9.92
CA ILE A 124 -1.60 6.39 9.03
C ILE A 124 -1.84 5.86 7.62
N GLY A 125 -3.01 6.15 7.06
CA GLY A 125 -3.39 5.84 5.68
C GLY A 125 -3.28 7.05 4.78
N ILE A 126 -2.59 6.93 3.64
CA ILE A 126 -2.48 7.98 2.63
C ILE A 126 -3.30 7.55 1.42
N MET A 127 -4.43 8.24 1.19
CA MET A 127 -5.45 7.85 0.22
C MET A 127 -5.25 8.57 -1.12
N ASP A 128 -5.11 7.80 -2.18
CA ASP A 128 -5.11 8.22 -3.60
C ASP A 128 -5.54 7.00 -4.44
N SER A 129 -6.85 6.73 -4.53
CA SER A 129 -7.37 5.46 -5.01
C SER A 129 -8.68 5.60 -5.79
N GLY A 130 -8.78 4.88 -6.88
CA GLY A 130 -10.02 4.70 -7.65
C GLY A 130 -11.06 3.78 -6.99
N GLY A 131 -10.82 3.29 -5.76
CA GLY A 131 -11.75 2.41 -5.03
C GLY A 131 -11.45 0.93 -5.20
N ALA A 132 -12.49 0.10 -5.22
CA ALA A 132 -12.35 -1.34 -5.39
C ALA A 132 -11.81 -1.71 -6.78
N ARG A 133 -10.91 -2.69 -6.86
CA ARG A 133 -10.41 -3.22 -8.14
C ARG A 133 -11.51 -4.02 -8.83
N ILE A 134 -12.12 -3.44 -9.85
CA ILE A 134 -13.29 -3.99 -10.55
C ILE A 134 -13.03 -5.41 -11.07
N GLN A 135 -11.82 -5.66 -11.57
CA GLN A 135 -11.42 -6.97 -12.13
C GLN A 135 -11.50 -8.10 -11.10
N GLU A 136 -11.33 -7.80 -9.81
CA GLU A 136 -11.41 -8.78 -8.73
C GLU A 136 -12.84 -8.93 -8.17
N GLY A 137 -13.78 -8.11 -8.62
CA GLY A 137 -15.20 -8.19 -8.25
C GLY A 137 -15.42 -8.23 -6.74
N ILE A 138 -16.17 -9.23 -6.28
CA ILE A 138 -16.54 -9.38 -4.86
C ILE A 138 -15.33 -9.53 -3.93
N GLN A 139 -14.20 -10.07 -4.41
CA GLN A 139 -13.00 -10.25 -3.59
C GLN A 139 -12.39 -8.91 -3.16
N SER A 140 -12.44 -7.91 -4.04
CA SER A 140 -12.00 -6.56 -3.69
C SER A 140 -12.93 -5.91 -2.66
N LEU A 141 -14.25 -6.08 -2.80
CA LEU A 141 -15.24 -5.57 -1.83
C LEU A 141 -15.08 -6.24 -0.47
N ASP A 142 -14.87 -7.56 -0.44
CA ASP A 142 -14.56 -8.32 0.77
C ASP A 142 -13.28 -7.79 1.44
N GLY A 143 -12.28 -7.39 0.65
CA GLY A 143 -11.08 -6.72 1.16
C GLY A 143 -11.37 -5.41 1.90
N PHE A 144 -12.29 -4.59 1.41
CA PHE A 144 -12.76 -3.41 2.16
C PHE A 144 -13.50 -3.79 3.45
N GLY A 145 -14.31 -4.85 3.41
CA GLY A 145 -14.96 -5.38 4.60
C GLY A 145 -13.95 -5.76 5.70
N ASP A 146 -12.84 -6.42 5.32
CA ASP A 146 -11.75 -6.74 6.23
C ASP A 146 -11.11 -5.47 6.83
N ILE A 147 -10.88 -4.43 6.02
CA ILE A 147 -10.32 -3.16 6.52
C ILE A 147 -11.28 -2.49 7.51
N PHE A 148 -12.59 -2.42 7.20
CA PHE A 148 -13.59 -1.83 8.09
C PHE A 148 -13.68 -2.57 9.43
N TYR A 149 -13.60 -3.89 9.39
CA TYR A 149 -13.57 -4.70 10.61
C TYR A 149 -12.34 -4.37 11.47
N HIS A 150 -11.16 -4.25 10.87
CA HIS A 150 -9.93 -3.88 11.59
C HIS A 150 -9.97 -2.43 12.10
N ASN A 151 -10.58 -1.50 11.36
CA ASN A 151 -10.81 -0.13 11.85
C ASN A 151 -11.66 -0.14 13.13
N GLN A 152 -12.71 -0.99 13.19
CA GLN A 152 -13.53 -1.14 14.37
C GLN A 152 -12.75 -1.71 15.55
N LEU A 153 -11.91 -2.74 15.32
CA LEU A 153 -11.06 -3.33 16.37
C LEU A 153 -10.01 -2.35 16.90
N ALA A 154 -9.47 -1.50 16.05
CA ALA A 154 -8.47 -0.50 16.41
C ALA A 154 -9.08 0.76 17.07
N SER A 155 -10.40 0.97 16.93
CA SER A 155 -11.10 2.15 17.44
C SER A 155 -11.02 2.24 18.96
N GLY A 156 -10.55 3.38 19.46
CA GLY A 156 -10.33 3.58 20.90
C GLY A 156 -9.08 2.89 21.47
N VAL A 157 -8.35 2.11 20.65
CA VAL A 157 -7.12 1.40 21.05
C VAL A 157 -5.87 2.14 20.59
N ILE A 158 -5.84 2.52 19.32
CA ILE A 158 -4.73 3.29 18.71
C ILE A 158 -5.27 4.44 17.88
N PRO A 159 -4.48 5.52 17.68
CA PRO A 159 -4.81 6.56 16.70
C PRO A 159 -4.85 6.00 15.28
N GLN A 160 -5.94 6.26 14.56
CA GLN A 160 -6.11 5.97 13.15
C GLN A 160 -6.25 7.29 12.41
N ILE A 161 -5.32 7.57 11.50
CA ILE A 161 -5.23 8.85 10.79
C ILE A 161 -5.33 8.60 9.29
N THR A 162 -6.23 9.30 8.62
CA THR A 162 -6.38 9.21 7.17
C THR A 162 -6.08 10.56 6.53
N ALA A 163 -5.16 10.57 5.56
CA ALA A 163 -4.84 11.73 4.72
C ALA A 163 -5.34 11.47 3.28
N SER A 164 -6.46 12.08 2.91
CA SER A 164 -6.97 12.04 1.54
C SER A 164 -6.29 13.13 0.71
N ILE A 165 -5.36 12.74 -0.15
CA ILE A 165 -4.53 13.66 -0.96
C ILE A 165 -4.64 13.40 -2.47
N GLY A 166 -5.63 12.62 -2.85
CA GLY A 166 -6.01 12.32 -4.22
C GLY A 166 -7.44 11.81 -4.29
N PRO A 167 -7.88 11.25 -5.42
CA PRO A 167 -9.15 10.54 -5.49
C PRO A 167 -9.26 9.50 -4.37
N SER A 168 -10.41 9.43 -3.74
CA SER A 168 -10.70 8.45 -2.68
C SER A 168 -12.11 7.92 -2.88
N ALA A 169 -12.26 7.01 -3.87
CA ALA A 169 -13.57 6.53 -4.28
C ALA A 169 -14.06 5.37 -3.40
N GLY A 170 -15.35 5.38 -3.09
CA GLY A 170 -16.00 4.31 -2.33
C GLY A 170 -15.33 4.05 -0.99
N GLY A 171 -15.01 2.78 -0.70
CA GLY A 171 -14.35 2.37 0.54
C GLY A 171 -12.93 2.89 0.74
N ALA A 172 -12.30 3.47 -0.29
CA ALA A 172 -10.94 4.01 -0.17
C ALA A 172 -10.86 5.36 0.60
N VAL A 173 -11.96 5.82 1.16
CA VAL A 173 -12.00 7.01 2.02
C VAL A 173 -11.76 6.69 3.50
N TYR A 174 -11.79 5.41 3.86
CA TYR A 174 -11.64 4.92 5.23
C TYR A 174 -10.22 4.47 5.55
#